data_10694a6c321d7f3ec50216025bf0df79
#
_entry.id   10694a6c321d7f3ec50216025bf0df79
#
_cell.length_a   1.000
_cell.length_b   1.000
_cell.length_c   1.000
_cell.angle_alpha   90.00
_cell.angle_beta   90.00
_cell.angle_gamma   90.00
#
_symmetry.space_group_name_H-M   'P 1'
#
loop_
_entity.id
_entity.type
_entity.pdbx_description
1 polymer ?
#
loop_
_entity_poly.entity_id
_entity_poly.type
_entity_poly.pdbx_seq_one_letter_code
_entity_poly.pdbx_strand_id
1 'polypeptide(L)'
;MSSKFLSPALTAAALVAMFSTAVAKAADYVQAPGSTLVFATSYDGETFTGKFGKFDTKVSFDPAHPELGTLEVTIGLTGTNTGNGDRDSTLAGADFFNVGKFAQATYTAKGFKSLGGDRYSADGTLTLRGVSRPVTLTFVWTPGAQPTLAGKATVKRLDFGVGGGDWKDTSTIPDAVAVSTKVVLKPVN
;
A
#
# COMPACT_ATOMS: atom_id res chain seq x y z
N MET A 1 -18.91 85.56 21.93
CA MET A 1 -19.28 84.25 22.49
C MET A 1 -19.00 83.19 21.44
N SER A 2 -17.83 82.50 21.51
CA SER A 2 -17.42 81.52 20.51
C SER A 2 -17.51 80.14 21.13
N SER A 3 -18.38 79.28 20.63
CA SER A 3 -18.51 77.90 21.00
C SER A 3 -17.60 77.07 20.12
N LYS A 4 -16.59 76.41 20.73
CA LYS A 4 -15.73 75.40 20.09
C LYS A 4 -16.38 74.03 20.22
N PHE A 5 -16.74 73.43 19.06
CA PHE A 5 -17.15 72.03 19.03
C PHE A 5 -15.91 71.13 18.90
N LEU A 6 -15.69 70.27 19.89
CA LEU A 6 -14.71 69.16 19.83
C LEU A 6 -15.36 67.96 19.13
N SER A 7 -14.79 67.53 18.06
CA SER A 7 -15.11 66.22 17.44
C SER A 7 -14.29 65.10 18.09
N PRO A 8 -14.90 63.95 18.48
CA PRO A 8 -14.13 62.78 18.90
C PRO A 8 -13.66 61.98 17.69
N ALA A 9 -12.36 61.75 17.59
CA ALA A 9 -11.74 60.83 16.63
C ALA A 9 -12.02 59.40 17.05
N LEU A 10 -12.75 58.66 16.21
CA LEU A 10 -12.97 57.22 16.35
C LEU A 10 -11.73 56.47 15.80
N THR A 11 -10.93 55.93 16.71
CA THR A 11 -9.79 55.02 16.34
C THR A 11 -10.36 53.62 16.14
N ALA A 12 -10.48 53.16 14.88
CA ALA A 12 -10.85 51.79 14.55
C ALA A 12 -9.58 50.91 14.67
N ALA A 13 -9.51 50.12 15.71
CA ALA A 13 -8.47 49.07 15.85
C ALA A 13 -8.86 47.88 14.98
N ALA A 14 -8.15 47.70 13.87
CA ALA A 14 -8.31 46.51 13.01
C ALA A 14 -7.61 45.29 13.67
N LEU A 15 -8.43 44.36 14.15
CA LEU A 15 -7.96 43.07 14.68
C LEU A 15 -7.58 42.16 13.49
N VAL A 16 -6.29 42.06 13.20
CA VAL A 16 -5.79 41.07 12.22
C VAL A 16 -5.77 39.72 12.90
N ALA A 17 -6.76 38.87 12.61
CA ALA A 17 -6.78 37.49 13.04
C ALA A 17 -5.76 36.70 12.18
N MET A 18 -4.60 36.37 12.74
CA MET A 18 -3.64 35.45 12.13
C MET A 18 -4.22 34.03 12.19
N PHE A 19 -4.78 33.55 11.10
CA PHE A 19 -5.09 32.14 10.94
C PHE A 19 -3.78 31.37 10.76
N SER A 20 -3.27 30.74 11.84
CA SER A 20 -2.26 29.69 11.73
C SER A 20 -2.88 28.52 11.00
N THR A 21 -2.54 28.34 9.72
CA THR A 21 -2.81 27.11 9.01
C THR A 21 -1.92 26.01 9.62
N ALA A 22 -2.47 25.20 10.51
CA ALA A 22 -1.82 23.98 10.94
C ALA A 22 -1.63 23.10 9.69
N VAL A 23 -0.39 22.83 9.33
CA VAL A 23 -0.08 21.85 8.30
C VAL A 23 -0.58 20.50 8.82
N ALA A 24 -1.64 19.97 8.19
CA ALA A 24 -2.14 18.64 8.51
C ALA A 24 -1.02 17.64 8.20
N LYS A 25 -0.49 17.01 9.24
CA LYS A 25 0.51 15.95 9.11
C LYS A 25 -0.25 14.62 9.03
N ALA A 26 -0.01 13.85 7.97
CA ALA A 26 -0.50 12.49 7.89
C ALA A 26 -0.02 11.68 9.10
N ALA A 27 -0.89 10.85 9.67
CA ALA A 27 -0.53 9.98 10.77
C ALA A 27 0.30 8.79 10.25
N ASP A 28 1.33 8.43 10.99
CA ASP A 28 2.20 7.31 10.69
C ASP A 28 1.70 6.06 11.39
N TYR A 29 1.69 4.94 10.64
CA TYR A 29 1.22 3.65 11.12
C TYR A 29 2.21 2.55 10.74
N VAL A 30 2.28 1.53 11.59
CA VAL A 30 2.99 0.28 11.33
C VAL A 30 2.05 -0.91 11.43
N GLN A 31 2.41 -2.01 10.78
CA GLN A 31 1.65 -3.24 10.82
C GLN A 31 1.50 -3.78 12.23
N ALA A 32 0.29 -4.29 12.52
CA ALA A 32 -0.05 -5.01 13.75
C ALA A 32 -0.36 -6.49 13.44
N PRO A 33 -0.39 -7.36 14.48
CA PRO A 33 -0.82 -8.75 14.33
C PRO A 33 -2.22 -8.88 13.73
N GLY A 34 -2.48 -9.99 13.03
CA GLY A 34 -3.75 -10.23 12.32
C GLY A 34 -3.75 -9.74 10.87
N SER A 35 -2.63 -9.18 10.40
CA SER A 35 -2.44 -8.80 8.99
C SER A 35 -2.20 -10.03 8.12
N THR A 36 -2.67 -9.97 6.87
CA THR A 36 -2.54 -11.05 5.88
C THR A 36 -2.18 -10.50 4.52
N LEU A 37 -1.34 -11.23 3.79
CA LEU A 37 -1.00 -10.98 2.39
C LEU A 37 -1.06 -12.32 1.65
N VAL A 38 -1.91 -12.39 0.65
CA VAL A 38 -2.18 -13.61 -0.12
C VAL A 38 -2.18 -13.33 -1.61
N PHE A 39 -1.85 -14.34 -2.40
CA PHE A 39 -2.05 -14.34 -3.83
C PHE A 39 -2.95 -15.50 -4.25
N ALA A 40 -3.57 -15.35 -5.42
CA ALA A 40 -4.37 -16.39 -6.04
C ALA A 40 -4.03 -16.46 -7.54
N THR A 41 -3.91 -17.67 -8.04
CA THR A 41 -3.73 -17.99 -9.46
C THR A 41 -4.27 -19.40 -9.72
N SER A 42 -4.06 -19.94 -10.91
CA SER A 42 -4.39 -21.34 -11.22
C SER A 42 -3.20 -22.06 -11.86
N TYR A 43 -3.25 -23.39 -11.80
CA TYR A 43 -2.38 -24.30 -12.53
C TYR A 43 -3.29 -25.34 -13.20
N ASP A 44 -3.20 -25.49 -14.52
CA ASP A 44 -4.06 -26.38 -15.33
C ASP A 44 -5.57 -26.22 -15.01
N GLY A 45 -6.00 -24.95 -14.81
CA GLY A 45 -7.40 -24.62 -14.51
C GLY A 45 -7.78 -24.78 -13.03
N GLU A 46 -6.96 -25.41 -12.18
CA GLU A 46 -7.20 -25.51 -10.74
C GLU A 46 -6.73 -24.27 -10.00
N THR A 47 -7.65 -23.53 -9.40
CA THR A 47 -7.34 -22.35 -8.61
C THR A 47 -6.72 -22.72 -7.27
N PHE A 48 -5.65 -22.04 -6.90
CA PHE A 48 -5.06 -22.13 -5.57
C PHE A 48 -4.69 -20.75 -5.02
N THR A 49 -4.47 -20.70 -3.71
CA THR A 49 -3.99 -19.51 -3.02
C THR A 49 -2.67 -19.79 -2.33
N GLY A 50 -1.84 -18.76 -2.20
CA GLY A 50 -0.64 -18.82 -1.37
C GLY A 50 -0.58 -17.63 -0.42
N LYS A 51 0.03 -17.85 0.74
CA LYS A 51 0.24 -16.82 1.78
C LYS A 51 1.71 -16.49 1.88
N PHE A 52 2.03 -15.20 2.00
CA PHE A 52 3.35 -14.78 2.43
C PHE A 52 3.40 -14.76 3.96
N GLY A 53 4.25 -15.62 4.53
CA GLY A 53 4.33 -15.83 5.97
C GLY A 53 4.87 -14.63 6.76
N LYS A 54 5.68 -13.78 6.10
CA LYS A 54 6.26 -12.57 6.69
C LYS A 54 6.12 -11.41 5.73
N PHE A 55 5.59 -10.32 6.20
CA PHE A 55 5.64 -9.02 5.53
C PHE A 55 5.51 -7.93 6.58
N ASP A 56 6.07 -6.78 6.28
CA ASP A 56 6.02 -5.58 7.11
C ASP A 56 5.47 -4.43 6.29
N THR A 57 4.59 -3.64 6.90
CA THR A 57 3.95 -2.49 6.27
C THR A 57 4.14 -1.25 7.13
N LYS A 58 4.57 -0.16 6.47
CA LYS A 58 4.56 1.19 7.01
C LYS A 58 3.70 2.05 6.11
N VAL A 59 2.81 2.82 6.69
CA VAL A 59 1.93 3.73 5.95
C VAL A 59 1.84 5.05 6.69
N SER A 60 1.96 6.14 5.94
CA SER A 60 1.60 7.48 6.41
C SER A 60 0.35 7.88 5.66
N PHE A 61 -0.74 8.18 6.36
CA PHE A 61 -2.00 8.44 5.71
C PHE A 61 -2.92 9.38 6.50
N ASP A 62 -3.50 10.32 5.77
CA ASP A 62 -4.62 11.15 6.20
C ASP A 62 -5.70 11.09 5.10
N PRO A 63 -6.92 10.59 5.41
CA PRO A 63 -8.03 10.58 4.45
C PRO A 63 -8.40 11.94 3.88
N ALA A 64 -8.13 13.04 4.61
CA ALA A 64 -8.39 14.40 4.14
C ALA A 64 -7.34 14.88 3.12
N HIS A 65 -6.14 14.30 3.15
CA HIS A 65 -5.00 14.63 2.30
C HIS A 65 -4.34 13.38 1.73
N PRO A 66 -5.06 12.56 0.94
CA PRO A 66 -4.55 11.29 0.43
C PRO A 66 -3.32 11.46 -0.47
N GLU A 67 -3.17 12.62 -1.12
CA GLU A 67 -2.02 12.95 -1.96
C GLU A 67 -0.69 13.02 -1.20
N LEU A 68 -0.73 13.15 0.12
CA LEU A 68 0.46 13.12 1.00
C LEU A 68 0.77 11.72 1.51
N GLY A 69 -0.08 10.74 1.19
CA GLY A 69 0.05 9.36 1.67
C GLY A 69 1.32 8.68 1.15
N THR A 70 1.91 7.82 1.98
CA THR A 70 3.03 6.95 1.59
C THR A 70 2.78 5.53 2.07
N LEU A 71 3.26 4.55 1.31
CA LEU A 71 3.16 3.14 1.64
C LEU A 71 4.48 2.44 1.31
N GLU A 72 5.01 1.71 2.28
CA GLU A 72 6.17 0.85 2.14
C GLU A 72 5.82 -0.55 2.65
N VAL A 73 6.04 -1.56 1.80
CA VAL A 73 5.82 -2.96 2.17
C VAL A 73 7.06 -3.75 1.83
N THR A 74 7.57 -4.51 2.81
CA THR A 74 8.63 -5.50 2.62
C THR A 74 8.03 -6.89 2.77
N ILE A 75 8.22 -7.76 1.79
CA ILE A 75 7.58 -9.08 1.71
C ILE A 75 8.66 -10.14 1.72
N GLY A 76 8.69 -11.00 2.73
CA GLY A 76 9.55 -12.18 2.78
C GLY A 76 9.01 -13.25 1.82
N LEU A 77 9.83 -13.67 0.85
CA LEU A 77 9.46 -14.69 -0.12
C LEU A 77 9.76 -16.11 0.40
N THR A 78 10.70 -16.22 1.33
CA THR A 78 10.97 -17.49 2.03
C THR A 78 9.80 -17.85 2.92
N GLY A 79 9.34 -19.12 2.85
CA GLY A 79 8.19 -19.58 3.63
C GLY A 79 6.84 -19.15 3.03
N THR A 80 6.80 -18.83 1.74
CA THR A 80 5.54 -18.78 0.98
C THR A 80 4.86 -20.14 1.09
N ASN A 81 3.56 -20.15 1.42
CA ASN A 81 2.82 -21.37 1.72
C ASN A 81 1.51 -21.43 0.94
N THR A 82 1.35 -22.46 0.13
CA THR A 82 0.13 -22.74 -0.66
C THR A 82 -0.64 -23.94 -0.14
N GLY A 83 -0.19 -24.56 0.95
CA GLY A 83 -0.73 -25.81 1.47
C GLY A 83 -0.30 -27.06 0.69
N ASN A 84 0.65 -26.93 -0.24
CA ASN A 84 1.22 -28.04 -1.02
C ASN A 84 2.74 -27.90 -1.07
N GLY A 85 3.47 -28.88 -0.48
CA GLY A 85 4.93 -28.80 -0.29
C GLY A 85 5.71 -28.80 -1.61
N ASP A 86 5.25 -29.53 -2.63
CA ASP A 86 5.92 -29.58 -3.94
C ASP A 86 5.79 -28.23 -4.64
N ARG A 87 4.61 -27.63 -4.60
CA ARG A 87 4.36 -26.29 -5.14
C ARG A 87 5.16 -25.23 -4.40
N ASP A 88 5.21 -25.30 -3.07
CA ASP A 88 5.99 -24.36 -2.25
C ASP A 88 7.49 -24.46 -2.57
N SER A 89 8.01 -25.67 -2.77
CA SER A 89 9.39 -25.90 -3.20
C SER A 89 9.65 -25.34 -4.61
N THR A 90 8.72 -25.54 -5.54
CA THR A 90 8.78 -24.99 -6.90
C THR A 90 8.78 -23.47 -6.87
N LEU A 91 7.88 -22.85 -6.08
CA LEU A 91 7.81 -21.39 -5.93
C LEU A 91 9.10 -20.80 -5.33
N ALA A 92 9.77 -21.51 -4.43
CA ALA A 92 11.06 -21.08 -3.88
C ALA A 92 12.22 -21.18 -4.90
N GLY A 93 12.07 -22.02 -5.92
CA GLY A 93 13.08 -22.35 -6.92
C GLY A 93 13.48 -21.21 -7.86
N ALA A 94 14.52 -21.48 -8.67
CA ALA A 94 15.15 -20.49 -9.55
C ALA A 94 14.21 -19.92 -10.62
N ASP A 95 13.27 -20.71 -11.12
CA ASP A 95 12.32 -20.31 -12.17
C ASP A 95 11.21 -19.41 -11.64
N PHE A 96 10.93 -19.46 -10.32
CA PHE A 96 9.90 -18.64 -9.67
C PHE A 96 10.52 -17.54 -8.81
N PHE A 97 10.42 -17.60 -7.50
CA PHE A 97 10.90 -16.50 -6.65
C PHE A 97 12.42 -16.45 -6.51
N ASN A 98 13.11 -17.57 -6.73
CA ASN A 98 14.56 -17.70 -6.56
C ASN A 98 15.00 -17.14 -5.19
N VAL A 99 14.40 -17.68 -4.13
CA VAL A 99 14.56 -17.16 -2.77
C VAL A 99 16.00 -17.18 -2.26
N GLY A 100 16.85 -18.06 -2.81
CA GLY A 100 18.28 -18.09 -2.50
C GLY A 100 19.03 -16.84 -2.97
N LYS A 101 18.53 -16.17 -4.01
CA LYS A 101 19.09 -14.92 -4.54
C LYS A 101 18.26 -13.70 -4.13
N PHE A 102 16.96 -13.84 -4.02
CA PHE A 102 16.02 -12.78 -3.75
C PHE A 102 15.10 -13.18 -2.60
N ALA A 103 15.57 -13.00 -1.37
CA ALA A 103 14.81 -13.37 -0.17
C ALA A 103 13.56 -12.51 0.06
N GLN A 104 13.50 -11.32 -0.56
CA GLN A 104 12.45 -10.34 -0.32
C GLN A 104 11.98 -9.69 -1.63
N ALA A 105 10.72 -9.23 -1.61
CA ALA A 105 10.16 -8.27 -2.54
C ALA A 105 9.78 -6.99 -1.77
N THR A 106 9.68 -5.86 -2.48
CA THR A 106 9.28 -4.59 -1.89
C THR A 106 8.24 -3.90 -2.75
N TYR A 107 7.30 -3.22 -2.11
CA TYR A 107 6.36 -2.35 -2.78
C TYR A 107 6.40 -0.97 -2.12
N THR A 108 6.51 0.08 -2.93
CA THR A 108 6.51 1.46 -2.46
C THR A 108 5.56 2.30 -3.28
N ALA A 109 4.79 3.17 -2.62
CA ALA A 109 3.93 4.14 -3.28
C ALA A 109 3.95 5.47 -2.55
N LYS A 110 3.75 6.55 -3.31
CA LYS A 110 3.63 7.92 -2.79
C LYS A 110 2.49 8.63 -3.51
N GLY A 111 1.69 9.35 -2.73
CA GLY A 111 0.51 10.04 -3.24
C GLY A 111 -0.61 9.05 -3.57
N PHE A 112 -1.66 9.06 -2.77
CA PHE A 112 -2.83 8.24 -3.04
C PHE A 112 -3.91 9.08 -3.71
N LYS A 113 -4.76 8.43 -4.51
CA LYS A 113 -5.89 9.07 -5.17
C LYS A 113 -7.19 8.58 -4.52
N SER A 114 -8.06 9.49 -4.14
CA SER A 114 -9.40 9.13 -3.69
C SER A 114 -10.23 8.60 -4.87
N LEU A 115 -10.92 7.49 -4.64
CA LEU A 115 -11.88 6.87 -5.58
C LEU A 115 -13.32 7.06 -5.12
N GLY A 116 -13.53 7.89 -4.09
CA GLY A 116 -14.82 8.14 -3.44
C GLY A 116 -15.07 7.24 -2.24
N GLY A 117 -15.70 7.80 -1.21
CA GLY A 117 -15.86 7.16 0.10
C GLY A 117 -14.51 6.79 0.72
N ASP A 118 -14.44 5.62 1.30
CA ASP A 118 -13.21 5.10 1.94
C ASP A 118 -12.28 4.35 0.97
N ARG A 119 -12.45 4.53 -0.34
CA ARG A 119 -11.70 3.84 -1.39
C ARG A 119 -10.62 4.73 -1.97
N TYR A 120 -9.43 4.15 -2.15
CA TYR A 120 -8.24 4.83 -2.64
C TYR A 120 -7.48 3.96 -3.62
N SER A 121 -6.63 4.59 -4.44
CA SER A 121 -5.60 3.91 -5.22
C SER A 121 -4.23 4.49 -4.91
N ALA A 122 -3.23 3.61 -4.92
CA ALA A 122 -1.82 3.93 -4.80
C ALA A 122 -1.10 3.38 -6.05
N ASP A 123 -0.60 4.28 -6.89
CA ASP A 123 0.26 3.91 -8.01
C ASP A 123 1.69 3.78 -7.48
N GLY A 124 2.14 2.54 -7.35
CA GLY A 124 3.42 2.22 -6.72
C GLY A 124 4.35 1.43 -7.62
N THR A 125 5.51 1.11 -7.08
CA THR A 125 6.53 0.26 -7.70
C THR A 125 6.70 -1.02 -6.90
N LEU A 126 6.47 -2.15 -7.53
CA LEU A 126 6.84 -3.47 -7.02
C LEU A 126 8.22 -3.84 -7.52
N THR A 127 9.10 -4.23 -6.61
CA THR A 127 10.40 -4.85 -6.94
C THR A 127 10.35 -6.31 -6.52
N LEU A 128 10.42 -7.20 -7.51
CA LEU A 128 10.37 -8.65 -7.32
C LEU A 128 11.46 -9.29 -8.18
N ARG A 129 12.24 -10.20 -7.62
CA ARG A 129 13.39 -10.82 -8.31
C ARG A 129 14.40 -9.81 -8.90
N GLY A 130 14.57 -8.66 -8.26
CA GLY A 130 15.44 -7.57 -8.73
C GLY A 130 14.88 -6.76 -9.90
N VAL A 131 13.66 -7.05 -10.37
CA VAL A 131 12.97 -6.30 -11.42
C VAL A 131 11.93 -5.38 -10.79
N SER A 132 11.93 -4.10 -11.17
CA SER A 132 10.97 -3.11 -10.70
C SER A 132 9.95 -2.78 -11.79
N ARG A 133 8.67 -2.82 -11.45
CA ARG A 133 7.55 -2.49 -12.36
C ARG A 133 6.47 -1.70 -11.62
N PRO A 134 5.72 -0.85 -12.32
CA PRO A 134 4.57 -0.19 -11.76
C PRO A 134 3.46 -1.20 -11.47
N VAL A 135 2.85 -1.07 -10.28
CA VAL A 135 1.68 -1.84 -9.85
C VAL A 135 0.75 -0.91 -9.10
N THR A 136 -0.52 -0.87 -9.51
CA THR A 136 -1.55 -0.10 -8.80
C THR A 136 -2.20 -0.97 -7.74
N LEU A 137 -2.16 -0.52 -6.49
CA LEU A 137 -2.93 -1.07 -5.38
C LEU A 137 -4.22 -0.25 -5.22
N THR A 138 -5.38 -0.90 -5.28
CA THR A 138 -6.64 -0.30 -4.82
C THR A 138 -6.94 -0.79 -3.42
N PHE A 139 -7.37 0.11 -2.53
CA PHE A 139 -7.64 -0.27 -1.15
C PHE A 139 -8.82 0.47 -0.55
N VAL A 140 -9.39 -0.13 0.49
CA VAL A 140 -10.36 0.48 1.40
C VAL A 140 -9.63 0.79 2.70
N TRP A 141 -9.78 2.00 3.19
CA TRP A 141 -9.33 2.41 4.51
C TRP A 141 -10.48 2.40 5.48
N THR A 142 -10.33 1.68 6.59
CA THR A 142 -11.31 1.71 7.68
C THR A 142 -10.66 2.38 8.89
N PRO A 143 -11.13 3.56 9.30
CA PRO A 143 -10.58 4.26 10.46
C PRO A 143 -10.98 3.58 11.76
N GLY A 144 -10.27 3.88 12.85
CA GLY A 144 -10.54 3.38 14.21
C GLY A 144 -9.29 3.41 15.08
N ALA A 145 -9.39 2.88 16.30
CA ALA A 145 -8.23 2.76 17.21
C ALA A 145 -7.14 1.85 16.61
N GLN A 146 -7.55 0.85 15.82
CA GLN A 146 -6.69 0.04 14.97
C GLN A 146 -7.22 0.15 13.54
N PRO A 147 -6.75 1.13 12.75
CA PRO A 147 -7.19 1.27 11.36
C PRO A 147 -6.84 0.03 10.55
N THR A 148 -7.59 -0.22 9.48
CA THR A 148 -7.28 -1.30 8.55
C THR A 148 -7.19 -0.79 7.13
N LEU A 149 -6.25 -1.37 6.37
CA LEU A 149 -6.11 -1.22 4.93
C LEU A 149 -6.42 -2.59 4.29
N ALA A 150 -7.52 -2.68 3.54
CA ALA A 150 -7.87 -3.87 2.78
C ALA A 150 -7.64 -3.60 1.28
N GLY A 151 -6.62 -4.22 0.71
CA GLY A 151 -6.12 -3.91 -0.61
C GLY A 151 -6.18 -5.07 -1.60
N LYS A 152 -6.22 -4.72 -2.91
CA LYS A 152 -6.14 -5.64 -4.04
C LYS A 152 -5.25 -5.07 -5.14
N ALA A 153 -4.47 -5.94 -5.76
CA ALA A 153 -3.67 -5.63 -6.93
C ALA A 153 -3.65 -6.82 -7.90
N THR A 154 -3.33 -6.56 -9.15
CA THR A 154 -3.01 -7.61 -10.13
C THR A 154 -1.55 -7.46 -10.52
N VAL A 155 -0.80 -8.54 -10.45
CA VAL A 155 0.62 -8.60 -10.80
C VAL A 155 0.79 -9.52 -12.00
N LYS A 156 1.41 -9.03 -13.07
CA LYS A 156 1.82 -9.86 -14.20
C LYS A 156 3.13 -10.55 -13.86
N ARG A 157 3.07 -11.86 -13.61
CA ARG A 157 4.22 -12.64 -13.12
C ARG A 157 5.41 -12.62 -14.08
N LEU A 158 5.14 -12.65 -15.37
CA LEU A 158 6.20 -12.70 -16.41
C LEU A 158 6.97 -11.38 -16.51
N ASP A 159 6.37 -10.24 -16.16
CA ASP A 159 7.06 -8.94 -16.11
C ASP A 159 8.22 -8.93 -15.09
N PHE A 160 8.22 -9.86 -14.14
CA PHE A 160 9.25 -10.06 -13.11
C PHE A 160 10.07 -11.32 -13.34
N GLY A 161 9.83 -12.04 -14.42
CA GLY A 161 10.48 -13.31 -14.72
C GLY A 161 10.08 -14.45 -13.75
N VAL A 162 8.93 -14.33 -13.08
CA VAL A 162 8.39 -15.40 -12.22
C VAL A 162 7.69 -16.44 -13.08
N GLY A 163 8.18 -17.68 -13.05
CA GLY A 163 7.72 -18.76 -13.91
C GLY A 163 8.03 -18.47 -15.39
N GLY A 164 9.29 -18.11 -15.66
CA GLY A 164 9.84 -18.02 -17.02
C GLY A 164 10.26 -19.41 -17.56
N GLY A 165 10.96 -19.43 -18.71
CA GLY A 165 11.41 -20.68 -19.33
C GLY A 165 10.25 -21.60 -19.68
N ASP A 166 10.30 -22.83 -19.18
CA ASP A 166 9.28 -23.86 -19.44
C ASP A 166 7.93 -23.54 -18.79
N TRP A 167 7.89 -22.61 -17.81
CA TRP A 167 6.67 -22.19 -17.10
C TRP A 167 6.01 -20.95 -17.70
N LYS A 168 6.48 -20.45 -18.83
CA LYS A 168 5.97 -19.21 -19.46
C LYS A 168 4.60 -19.35 -20.12
N ASP A 169 4.14 -20.59 -20.34
CA ASP A 169 2.82 -20.84 -20.96
C ASP A 169 1.70 -20.31 -20.06
N THR A 170 1.00 -19.31 -20.56
CA THR A 170 -0.09 -18.64 -19.83
C THR A 170 -1.40 -19.41 -19.87
N SER A 171 -1.51 -20.46 -20.70
CA SER A 171 -2.65 -21.39 -20.67
C SER A 171 -2.55 -22.33 -19.47
N THR A 172 -1.35 -22.69 -19.06
CA THR A 172 -1.10 -23.53 -17.87
C THR A 172 -1.10 -22.71 -16.59
N ILE A 173 -0.33 -21.58 -16.57
CA ILE A 173 -0.31 -20.65 -15.43
C ILE A 173 -0.60 -19.25 -15.94
N PRO A 174 -1.74 -18.65 -15.63
CA PRO A 174 -2.07 -17.28 -16.05
C PRO A 174 -0.97 -16.28 -15.70
N ASP A 175 -0.72 -15.32 -16.61
CA ASP A 175 0.24 -14.24 -16.33
C ASP A 175 -0.25 -13.33 -15.21
N ALA A 176 -1.56 -13.04 -15.18
CA ALA A 176 -2.19 -12.22 -14.15
C ALA A 176 -2.40 -12.99 -12.85
N VAL A 177 -1.71 -12.58 -11.80
CA VAL A 177 -1.84 -13.10 -10.44
C VAL A 177 -2.58 -12.08 -9.59
N ALA A 178 -3.70 -12.50 -8.97
CA ALA A 178 -4.44 -11.67 -8.05
C ALA A 178 -3.72 -11.63 -6.69
N VAL A 179 -3.53 -10.43 -6.15
CA VAL A 179 -2.94 -10.23 -4.82
C VAL A 179 -3.96 -9.50 -3.96
N SER A 180 -4.15 -9.96 -2.73
CA SER A 180 -5.00 -9.29 -1.74
C SER A 180 -4.32 -9.22 -0.37
N THR A 181 -4.61 -8.14 0.34
CA THR A 181 -4.06 -7.92 1.67
C THR A 181 -5.11 -7.34 2.60
N LYS A 182 -5.01 -7.69 3.86
CA LYS A 182 -5.66 -6.98 4.96
C LYS A 182 -4.57 -6.63 5.95
N VAL A 183 -4.27 -5.36 6.09
CA VAL A 183 -3.29 -4.85 7.05
C VAL A 183 -4.04 -4.26 8.22
N VAL A 184 -3.83 -4.80 9.40
CA VAL A 184 -4.22 -4.19 10.68
C VAL A 184 -3.08 -3.26 11.07
N LEU A 185 -3.40 -2.04 11.47
CA LEU A 185 -2.43 -0.98 11.71
C LEU A 185 -2.48 -0.49 13.15
N LYS A 186 -1.36 -0.01 13.63
CA LYS A 186 -1.27 0.73 14.90
C LYS A 186 -0.51 2.03 14.67
N PRO A 187 -0.91 3.14 15.31
CA PRO A 187 -0.20 4.40 15.18
C PRO A 187 1.23 4.28 15.74
N VAL A 188 2.14 5.03 15.13
CA VAL A 188 3.49 5.27 15.66
C VAL A 188 3.38 6.49 16.56
N ASN A 189 3.63 6.29 17.86
CA ASN A 189 3.65 7.37 18.87
C ASN A 189 4.97 8.13 18.83
#